data_e049311cde6057a04a86642b8f666f53
#
_entry.id   e049311cde6057a04a86642b8f666f53
#
_cell.length_a   1.000
_cell.length_b   1.000
_cell.length_c   1.000
_cell.angle_alpha   90.00
_cell.angle_beta   90.00
_cell.angle_gamma   90.00
#
_symmetry.space_group_name_H-M   'P 1'
#
loop_
_entity.id
_entity.type
_entity.pdbx_description
1 polymer ?
#
loop_
_entity_poly.entity_id
_entity_poly.type
_entity_poly.pdbx_seq_one_letter_code
_entity_poly.pdbx_strand_id
1 'polypeptide(L)'
;MAEKKEFLKGKKPITFVDLFAGAGGISEGFMQAYTDHNYYDFVLASDINENCELTHRVRYNEQLGLGTEFITEDIMSPNFLPRLKKALGGKQVDVVTGGPSCQSFSLSGRRKRFDKRDGLFNHYLKVIRALRPKYFVMENVKGLLTKDNGRFKVEIMREMRSIIDDKAIGNFFVFVDRLLKKSNSSFFNSAFVAKLRMEITNDDEQATEQKELFFDLLDAQLRKATRQIDYRISKSDRYISTIRHGLGLLRRNEQREKITADIINEKTVSNIDNDMFVEKFNEFLASISDEEITKQIIFSIDQVADLKKTGNDAEELKQVIDLYSFSLDECFDELQKMAKAKGMGQEYDDVMKQLRLYNVEQMVLISSDYGVPQNRERVVFIGSRNDQEPIKEIPATVKKEDRVTVYEAISDLDYIGNGEVCTSYGTPPTNPKYDGLIRKRKVDGEFAEDGEAKTFAEWSKAGRLSHRFDFECQPFYVKELSELQGNMHFGTEELFNHQTSAQNETVMQRLRVIGECGGYTDECKEKLKALGLESQKRNYFVLKADGQSPTVVTMPDDFIHYSSYRAMTVREMARLQSFDDSFVFQGKRQTGGDKRKSEIPQYTLVGNAVPPLMSRAIGNEILKNIK
;
A
#
# COMPACT_ATOMS: atom_id res chain seq x y z
N MET A 1 -0.79 -4.39 -33.16
CA MET A 1 -0.17 -3.57 -32.11
C MET A 1 -0.59 -2.14 -32.34
N ALA A 2 -1.10 -1.47 -31.31
CA ALA A 2 -1.44 -0.05 -31.40
C ALA A 2 -0.14 0.77 -31.55
N GLU A 3 -0.15 1.73 -32.48
CA GLU A 3 1.01 2.60 -32.70
C GLU A 3 0.93 3.81 -31.74
N LYS A 4 2.08 4.24 -31.23
CA LYS A 4 2.16 5.47 -30.45
C LYS A 4 1.94 6.66 -31.38
N LYS A 5 1.03 7.56 -31.01
CA LYS A 5 0.77 8.77 -31.80
C LYS A 5 1.99 9.69 -31.85
N GLU A 6 2.07 10.48 -32.91
CA GLU A 6 3.20 11.36 -33.18
C GLU A 6 3.45 12.39 -32.06
N PHE A 7 2.41 12.77 -31.30
CA PHE A 7 2.56 13.72 -30.19
C PHE A 7 3.45 13.24 -29.03
N LEU A 8 3.71 11.93 -28.93
CA LEU A 8 4.70 11.38 -27.97
C LEU A 8 6.15 11.49 -28.48
N LYS A 9 6.33 11.81 -29.77
CA LYS A 9 7.64 11.94 -30.38
C LYS A 9 8.41 13.11 -29.76
N GLY A 10 9.63 12.83 -29.29
CA GLY A 10 10.46 13.83 -28.61
C GLY A 10 10.24 13.95 -27.11
N LYS A 11 9.22 13.31 -26.54
CA LYS A 11 9.02 13.25 -25.09
C LYS A 11 9.87 12.13 -24.48
N LYS A 12 10.37 12.37 -23.25
CA LYS A 12 11.18 11.41 -22.52
C LYS A 12 10.28 10.35 -21.84
N PRO A 13 10.54 9.05 -22.03
CA PRO A 13 9.87 8.01 -21.26
C PRO A 13 10.38 7.96 -19.83
N ILE A 14 9.45 7.86 -18.87
CA ILE A 14 9.70 7.68 -17.43
C ILE A 14 9.30 6.26 -17.11
N THR A 15 10.26 5.42 -16.72
CA THR A 15 10.02 4.00 -16.42
C THR A 15 9.17 3.82 -15.16
N PHE A 16 8.14 3.01 -15.28
CA PHE A 16 7.12 2.84 -14.26
C PHE A 16 6.87 1.36 -13.95
N VAL A 17 6.79 1.03 -12.65
CA VAL A 17 6.45 -0.29 -12.10
C VAL A 17 5.30 -0.16 -11.12
N ASP A 18 4.29 -1.05 -11.21
CA ASP A 18 3.13 -1.09 -10.32
C ASP A 18 3.07 -2.42 -9.54
N LEU A 19 3.25 -2.35 -8.24
CA LEU A 19 3.19 -3.49 -7.31
C LEU A 19 1.81 -3.55 -6.64
N PHE A 20 1.31 -4.74 -6.36
CA PHE A 20 -0.07 -4.92 -5.89
C PHE A 20 -1.08 -4.28 -6.85
N ALA A 21 -0.82 -4.44 -8.14
CA ALA A 21 -1.47 -3.67 -9.20
C ALA A 21 -3.00 -3.90 -9.29
N GLY A 22 -3.50 -5.01 -8.75
CA GLY A 22 -4.92 -5.34 -8.81
C GLY A 22 -5.43 -5.33 -10.25
N ALA A 23 -6.55 -4.67 -10.50
CA ALA A 23 -7.06 -4.48 -11.85
C ALA A 23 -6.27 -3.47 -12.70
N GLY A 24 -5.33 -2.72 -12.12
CA GLY A 24 -4.57 -1.70 -12.84
C GLY A 24 -5.15 -0.28 -12.75
N GLY A 25 -5.82 0.06 -11.65
CA GLY A 25 -6.36 1.42 -11.49
C GLY A 25 -5.27 2.49 -11.39
N ILE A 26 -4.18 2.22 -10.66
CA ILE A 26 -3.00 3.10 -10.63
C ILE A 26 -2.33 3.08 -12.01
N SER A 27 -2.08 1.90 -12.56
CA SER A 27 -1.45 1.72 -13.86
C SER A 27 -2.19 2.50 -14.95
N GLU A 28 -3.52 2.41 -15.02
CA GLU A 28 -4.34 3.11 -16.01
C GLU A 28 -4.25 4.63 -15.87
N GLY A 29 -4.27 5.15 -14.63
CA GLY A 29 -4.12 6.57 -14.37
C GLY A 29 -2.74 7.10 -14.75
N PHE A 30 -1.68 6.38 -14.42
CA PHE A 30 -0.32 6.74 -14.80
C PHE A 30 -0.13 6.68 -16.32
N MET A 31 -0.71 5.69 -16.99
CA MET A 31 -0.69 5.61 -18.45
C MET A 31 -1.41 6.77 -19.12
N GLN A 32 -2.43 7.35 -18.48
CA GLN A 32 -3.13 8.56 -18.96
C GLN A 32 -2.34 9.85 -18.68
N ALA A 33 -1.36 9.84 -17.78
CA ALA A 33 -0.58 11.02 -17.40
C ALA A 33 0.53 11.30 -18.41
N TYR A 34 0.70 12.57 -18.79
CA TYR A 34 1.81 13.07 -19.62
C TYR A 34 1.98 14.58 -19.45
N THR A 35 3.14 15.07 -19.87
CA THR A 35 3.45 16.51 -19.99
C THR A 35 4.01 16.80 -21.38
N ASP A 36 4.35 18.04 -21.66
CA ASP A 36 5.02 18.40 -22.93
C ASP A 36 6.38 17.71 -23.08
N HIS A 37 6.99 17.26 -21.96
CA HIS A 37 8.35 16.71 -21.93
C HIS A 37 8.42 15.22 -21.61
N ASN A 38 7.45 14.69 -20.84
CA ASN A 38 7.54 13.35 -20.26
C ASN A 38 6.23 12.56 -20.41
N TYR A 39 6.36 11.22 -20.47
CA TYR A 39 5.26 10.27 -20.38
C TYR A 39 5.73 9.00 -19.67
N TYR A 40 4.80 8.18 -19.15
CA TYR A 40 5.17 6.92 -18.51
C TYR A 40 5.39 5.79 -19.52
N ASP A 41 6.47 5.05 -19.33
CA ASP A 41 6.76 3.76 -19.96
C ASP A 41 6.49 2.65 -18.95
N PHE A 42 5.38 1.94 -19.14
CA PHE A 42 4.92 0.91 -18.20
C PHE A 42 5.65 -0.39 -18.46
N VAL A 43 6.66 -0.70 -17.65
CA VAL A 43 7.56 -1.82 -17.88
C VAL A 43 7.16 -3.10 -17.17
N LEU A 44 6.55 -2.99 -15.97
CA LEU A 44 6.21 -4.17 -15.18
C LEU A 44 5.07 -3.89 -14.18
N ALA A 45 4.21 -4.90 -14.01
CA ALA A 45 3.25 -4.97 -12.90
C ALA A 45 3.39 -6.27 -12.12
N SER A 46 2.87 -6.30 -10.88
CA SER A 46 2.75 -7.53 -10.11
C SER A 46 1.51 -7.58 -9.24
N ASP A 47 0.94 -8.76 -9.14
CA ASP A 47 -0.12 -9.12 -8.20
C ASP A 47 -0.09 -10.63 -7.98
N ILE A 48 -0.67 -11.12 -6.89
CA ILE A 48 -0.76 -12.56 -6.63
C ILE A 48 -1.89 -13.24 -7.43
N ASN A 49 -2.81 -12.47 -7.99
CA ASN A 49 -4.03 -12.97 -8.60
C ASN A 49 -3.95 -13.05 -10.12
N GLU A 50 -4.28 -14.23 -10.68
CA GLU A 50 -4.27 -14.49 -12.12
C GLU A 50 -5.28 -13.63 -12.92
N ASN A 51 -6.43 -13.24 -12.34
CA ASN A 51 -7.38 -12.36 -13.01
C ASN A 51 -6.85 -10.94 -13.15
N CYS A 52 -5.95 -10.52 -12.23
CA CYS A 52 -5.22 -9.27 -12.35
C CYS A 52 -4.25 -9.33 -13.54
N GLU A 53 -3.46 -10.41 -13.65
CA GLU A 53 -2.58 -10.65 -14.79
C GLU A 53 -3.36 -10.62 -16.11
N LEU A 54 -4.45 -11.40 -16.21
CA LEU A 54 -5.27 -11.46 -17.42
C LEU A 54 -5.82 -10.08 -17.82
N THR A 55 -6.29 -9.30 -16.84
CA THR A 55 -6.81 -7.94 -17.08
C THR A 55 -5.71 -7.02 -17.60
N HIS A 56 -4.52 -7.07 -17.02
CA HIS A 56 -3.37 -6.30 -17.47
C HIS A 56 -2.89 -6.71 -18.86
N ARG A 57 -2.81 -8.01 -19.11
CA ARG A 57 -2.39 -8.56 -20.42
C ARG A 57 -3.31 -8.10 -21.54
N VAL A 58 -4.64 -8.19 -21.33
CA VAL A 58 -5.61 -7.69 -22.30
C VAL A 58 -5.43 -6.20 -22.53
N ARG A 59 -5.36 -5.40 -21.45
CA ARG A 59 -5.28 -3.94 -21.58
C ARG A 59 -3.97 -3.48 -22.19
N TYR A 60 -2.84 -3.88 -21.60
CA TYR A 60 -1.56 -3.26 -21.93
C TYR A 60 -0.81 -3.96 -23.05
N ASN A 61 -0.90 -5.28 -23.15
CA ASN A 61 -0.17 -6.01 -24.18
C ASN A 61 -0.96 -6.23 -25.44
N GLU A 62 -2.22 -6.69 -25.34
CA GLU A 62 -3.02 -6.99 -26.54
C GLU A 62 -3.64 -5.71 -27.13
N GLN A 63 -4.24 -4.87 -26.29
CA GLN A 63 -4.90 -3.63 -26.73
C GLN A 63 -3.90 -2.53 -27.11
N LEU A 64 -2.91 -2.27 -26.25
CA LEU A 64 -1.98 -1.16 -26.40
C LEU A 64 -0.60 -1.58 -26.96
N GLY A 65 -0.29 -2.86 -27.04
CA GLY A 65 0.94 -3.39 -27.60
C GLY A 65 2.21 -2.97 -26.85
N LEU A 66 2.12 -2.78 -25.49
CA LEU A 66 3.24 -2.25 -24.71
C LEU A 66 4.31 -3.28 -24.41
N GLY A 67 3.98 -4.56 -24.34
CA GLY A 67 4.90 -5.61 -23.89
C GLY A 67 5.24 -5.48 -22.39
N THR A 68 4.30 -5.01 -21.58
CA THR A 68 4.46 -4.91 -20.13
C THR A 68 4.57 -6.31 -19.51
N GLU A 69 5.61 -6.55 -18.73
CA GLU A 69 5.77 -7.79 -17.97
C GLU A 69 4.79 -7.83 -16.80
N PHE A 70 4.29 -9.05 -16.47
CA PHE A 70 3.49 -9.25 -15.27
C PHE A 70 4.06 -10.40 -14.43
N ILE A 71 4.20 -10.17 -13.12
CA ILE A 71 4.67 -11.18 -12.18
C ILE A 71 3.51 -11.59 -11.29
N THR A 72 2.96 -12.80 -11.54
CA THR A 72 1.93 -13.43 -10.70
C THR A 72 2.62 -14.25 -9.63
N GLU A 73 3.03 -13.60 -8.55
CA GLU A 73 3.74 -14.20 -7.43
C GLU A 73 3.53 -13.40 -6.15
N ASP A 74 3.54 -14.07 -5.00
CA ASP A 74 3.55 -13.40 -3.71
C ASP A 74 4.84 -12.59 -3.54
N ILE A 75 4.72 -11.29 -3.27
CA ILE A 75 5.86 -10.40 -3.02
C ILE A 75 6.73 -10.87 -1.84
N MET A 76 6.17 -11.65 -0.92
CA MET A 76 6.89 -12.24 0.21
C MET A 76 7.76 -13.44 -0.20
N SER A 77 7.57 -13.98 -1.40
CA SER A 77 8.43 -15.06 -1.90
C SER A 77 9.89 -14.62 -1.97
N PRO A 78 10.83 -15.46 -1.52
CA PRO A 78 12.26 -15.15 -1.63
C PRO A 78 12.72 -15.01 -3.10
N ASN A 79 11.98 -15.59 -4.04
CA ASN A 79 12.28 -15.52 -5.47
C ASN A 79 11.72 -14.26 -6.14
N PHE A 80 10.81 -13.52 -5.50
CA PHE A 80 10.14 -12.36 -6.10
C PHE A 80 11.14 -11.29 -6.55
N LEU A 81 11.98 -10.80 -5.65
CA LEU A 81 12.93 -9.74 -5.97
C LEU A 81 13.98 -10.14 -7.02
N PRO A 82 14.59 -11.35 -7.00
CA PRO A 82 15.42 -11.86 -8.10
C PRO A 82 14.68 -11.91 -9.44
N ARG A 83 13.42 -12.38 -9.45
CA ARG A 83 12.59 -12.45 -10.65
C ARG A 83 12.28 -11.06 -11.20
N LEU A 84 11.91 -10.12 -10.31
CA LEU A 84 11.67 -8.72 -10.65
C LEU A 84 12.90 -8.08 -11.32
N LYS A 85 14.08 -8.23 -10.72
CA LYS A 85 15.35 -7.72 -11.29
C LYS A 85 15.65 -8.33 -12.65
N LYS A 86 15.39 -9.63 -12.82
CA LYS A 86 15.58 -10.34 -14.09
C LYS A 86 14.61 -9.82 -15.17
N ALA A 87 13.33 -9.64 -14.83
CA ALA A 87 12.31 -9.10 -15.75
C ALA A 87 12.63 -7.67 -16.19
N LEU A 88 13.17 -6.84 -15.30
CA LEU A 88 13.60 -5.48 -15.62
C LEU A 88 14.84 -5.44 -16.54
N GLY A 89 15.60 -6.53 -16.65
CA GLY A 89 16.74 -6.61 -17.59
C GLY A 89 17.81 -5.55 -17.39
N GLY A 90 17.99 -5.04 -16.16
CA GLY A 90 18.93 -3.96 -15.85
C GLY A 90 18.41 -2.55 -16.14
N LYS A 91 17.16 -2.39 -16.58
CA LYS A 91 16.54 -1.06 -16.72
C LYS A 91 16.44 -0.37 -15.37
N GLN A 92 16.82 0.90 -15.32
CA GLN A 92 16.57 1.74 -14.15
C GLN A 92 15.06 2.08 -14.08
N VAL A 93 14.47 1.94 -12.90
CA VAL A 93 13.08 2.29 -12.66
C VAL A 93 13.01 3.69 -12.06
N ASP A 94 12.25 4.58 -12.70
CA ASP A 94 12.07 5.95 -12.21
C ASP A 94 10.97 6.06 -11.16
N VAL A 95 9.86 5.32 -11.34
CA VAL A 95 8.70 5.38 -10.45
C VAL A 95 8.22 3.98 -10.09
N VAL A 96 7.98 3.75 -8.79
CA VAL A 96 7.34 2.54 -8.26
C VAL A 96 6.08 2.92 -7.51
N THR A 97 4.96 2.31 -7.87
CA THR A 97 3.70 2.45 -7.12
C THR A 97 3.32 1.15 -6.42
N GLY A 98 2.38 1.22 -5.48
CA GLY A 98 1.82 0.04 -4.85
C GLY A 98 0.81 0.35 -3.76
N GLY A 99 -0.09 -0.62 -3.52
CA GLY A 99 -1.12 -0.56 -2.47
C GLY A 99 -1.07 -1.80 -1.57
N PRO A 100 -0.04 -1.99 -0.72
CA PRO A 100 0.02 -3.15 0.16
C PRO A 100 -1.17 -3.16 1.12
N SER A 101 -1.87 -4.31 1.24
CA SER A 101 -3.07 -4.44 2.07
C SER A 101 -2.80 -4.08 3.53
N CYS A 102 -3.67 -3.23 4.13
CA CYS A 102 -3.57 -2.83 5.53
C CYS A 102 -3.92 -3.94 6.54
N GLN A 103 -4.42 -5.09 6.09
CA GLN A 103 -4.64 -6.26 6.95
C GLN A 103 -3.32 -6.88 7.42
N SER A 104 -2.23 -6.57 6.73
CA SER A 104 -0.87 -7.00 7.07
C SER A 104 -0.21 -6.18 8.19
N PHE A 105 -0.83 -5.09 8.64
CA PHE A 105 -0.32 -4.31 9.77
C PHE A 105 -1.01 -4.73 11.06
N SER A 106 -0.43 -5.67 11.80
CA SER A 106 -0.87 -5.97 13.15
C SER A 106 0.04 -5.28 14.16
N LEU A 107 -0.60 -4.48 15.01
CA LEU A 107 0.03 -3.93 16.19
C LEU A 107 0.05 -4.98 17.28
N SER A 108 1.13 -5.61 17.46
CA SER A 108 1.46 -6.07 18.80
C SER A 108 2.74 -5.35 19.22
N GLY A 109 2.59 -4.56 20.26
CA GLY A 109 3.49 -3.62 20.88
C GLY A 109 4.98 -3.78 20.58
N ARG A 110 5.65 -2.63 20.55
CA ARG A 110 7.10 -2.44 20.44
C ARG A 110 7.87 -3.68 19.96
N ARG A 111 8.20 -3.70 18.61
CA ARG A 111 9.16 -4.65 18.04
C ARG A 111 8.77 -6.12 18.03
N LYS A 112 7.72 -6.49 17.31
CA LYS A 112 7.75 -7.77 16.63
C LYS A 112 8.19 -7.54 15.20
N ARG A 113 9.47 -7.63 14.91
CA ARG A 113 10.06 -7.79 13.56
C ARG A 113 9.50 -9.01 12.82
N PHE A 114 8.56 -9.76 13.41
CA PHE A 114 8.17 -11.13 13.02
C PHE A 114 6.67 -11.41 13.06
N ASP A 115 5.81 -10.43 12.76
CA ASP A 115 4.46 -10.80 12.36
C ASP A 115 4.44 -11.01 10.84
N LYS A 116 4.11 -12.23 10.36
CA LYS A 116 3.92 -12.50 8.93
C LYS A 116 2.98 -11.52 8.24
N ARG A 117 2.15 -10.83 9.02
CA ARG A 117 1.21 -9.82 8.54
C ARG A 117 1.84 -8.45 8.27
N ASP A 118 3.04 -8.17 8.78
CA ASP A 118 3.83 -6.98 8.43
C ASP A 118 4.62 -7.17 7.12
N GLY A 119 4.54 -8.38 6.55
CA GLY A 119 5.35 -8.79 5.42
C GLY A 119 5.15 -7.95 4.16
N LEU A 120 3.91 -7.61 3.78
CA LEU A 120 3.64 -6.95 2.50
C LEU A 120 4.25 -5.54 2.41
N PHE A 121 4.09 -4.73 3.46
CA PHE A 121 4.70 -3.41 3.51
C PHE A 121 6.23 -3.47 3.53
N ASN A 122 6.80 -4.34 4.36
CA ASN A 122 8.25 -4.50 4.43
C ASN A 122 8.83 -5.03 3.12
N HIS A 123 8.14 -5.93 2.41
CA HIS A 123 8.55 -6.41 1.10
C HIS A 123 8.41 -5.33 0.03
N TYR A 124 7.37 -4.48 0.10
CA TYR A 124 7.29 -3.28 -0.72
C TYR A 124 8.53 -2.38 -0.51
N LEU A 125 8.89 -2.09 0.74
CA LEU A 125 10.09 -1.30 1.05
C LEU A 125 11.40 -1.98 0.63
N LYS A 126 11.49 -3.32 0.68
CA LYS A 126 12.63 -4.07 0.11
C LYS A 126 12.78 -3.81 -1.39
N VAL A 127 11.68 -3.77 -2.13
CA VAL A 127 11.71 -3.43 -3.56
C VAL A 127 12.17 -1.98 -3.75
N ILE A 128 11.64 -1.02 -2.97
CA ILE A 128 12.07 0.39 -3.03
C ILE A 128 13.57 0.53 -2.74
N ARG A 129 14.08 -0.13 -1.70
CA ARG A 129 15.53 -0.15 -1.37
C ARG A 129 16.37 -0.73 -2.52
N ALA A 130 15.87 -1.79 -3.15
CA ALA A 130 16.60 -2.49 -4.21
C ALA A 130 16.60 -1.76 -5.56
N LEU A 131 15.51 -1.08 -5.91
CA LEU A 131 15.34 -0.36 -7.18
C LEU A 131 15.75 1.11 -7.09
N ARG A 132 15.67 1.72 -5.91
CA ARG A 132 16.01 3.13 -5.62
C ARG A 132 15.35 4.10 -6.63
N PRO A 133 14.01 4.00 -6.86
CA PRO A 133 13.33 4.85 -7.85
C PRO A 133 13.47 6.33 -7.49
N LYS A 134 13.26 7.22 -8.46
CA LYS A 134 13.21 8.67 -8.22
C LYS A 134 12.01 9.06 -7.34
N TYR A 135 10.87 8.40 -7.60
CA TYR A 135 9.67 8.53 -6.79
C TYR A 135 9.08 7.16 -6.47
N PHE A 136 8.53 7.01 -5.28
CA PHE A 136 7.62 5.93 -4.99
C PHE A 136 6.29 6.45 -4.46
N VAL A 137 5.21 5.71 -4.73
CA VAL A 137 3.85 6.03 -4.30
C VAL A 137 3.27 4.82 -3.59
N MET A 138 2.90 4.98 -2.33
CA MET A 138 2.13 3.97 -1.61
C MET A 138 0.72 4.48 -1.33
N GLU A 139 -0.28 3.76 -1.81
CA GLU A 139 -1.69 4.05 -1.53
C GLU A 139 -2.25 3.13 -0.46
N ASN A 140 -3.19 3.66 0.34
CA ASN A 140 -3.95 2.86 1.29
C ASN A 140 -5.28 3.51 1.66
N VAL A 141 -6.10 2.81 2.46
CA VAL A 141 -7.35 3.35 2.97
C VAL A 141 -7.09 4.39 4.07
N LYS A 142 -7.92 5.46 4.15
CA LYS A 142 -7.81 6.53 5.17
C LYS A 142 -7.82 5.99 6.60
N GLY A 143 -8.55 4.90 6.86
CA GLY A 143 -8.60 4.25 8.17
C GLY A 143 -7.23 3.84 8.73
N LEU A 144 -6.21 3.70 7.87
CA LEU A 144 -4.84 3.45 8.27
C LEU A 144 -4.29 4.56 9.21
N LEU A 145 -4.68 5.81 8.99
CA LEU A 145 -4.17 6.95 9.77
C LEU A 145 -4.67 7.01 11.20
N THR A 146 -5.86 6.46 11.46
CA THR A 146 -6.51 6.48 12.80
C THR A 146 -6.36 5.17 13.54
N LYS A 147 -5.92 4.13 12.86
CA LYS A 147 -5.71 2.81 13.45
C LYS A 147 -4.69 2.92 14.59
N ASP A 148 -5.00 2.32 15.73
CA ASP A 148 -4.24 2.36 16.98
C ASP A 148 -3.80 3.79 17.38
N ASN A 149 -4.74 4.70 17.45
CA ASN A 149 -4.50 6.10 17.86
C ASN A 149 -3.40 6.80 17.03
N GLY A 150 -3.25 6.44 15.75
CA GLY A 150 -2.30 7.07 14.84
C GLY A 150 -0.86 6.50 14.89
N ARG A 151 -0.58 5.50 15.70
CA ARG A 151 0.76 4.87 15.78
C ARG A 151 1.20 4.31 14.44
N PHE A 152 0.30 3.67 13.69
CA PHE A 152 0.63 3.15 12.36
C PHE A 152 1.16 4.19 11.39
N LYS A 153 0.55 5.36 11.36
CA LYS A 153 1.04 6.47 10.54
C LYS A 153 2.50 6.78 10.88
N VAL A 154 2.80 6.88 12.17
CA VAL A 154 4.15 7.21 12.64
C VAL A 154 5.15 6.12 12.22
N GLU A 155 4.80 4.85 12.40
CA GLU A 155 5.66 3.72 12.01
C GLU A 155 5.91 3.65 10.50
N ILE A 156 4.86 3.77 9.68
CA ILE A 156 4.99 3.79 8.22
C ILE A 156 5.91 4.92 7.75
N MET A 157 5.69 6.13 8.27
CA MET A 157 6.54 7.28 7.93
C MET A 157 7.99 7.07 8.38
N ARG A 158 8.19 6.46 9.54
CA ARG A 158 9.49 6.11 10.10
C ARG A 158 10.22 5.13 9.19
N GLU A 159 9.59 4.00 8.86
CA GLU A 159 10.18 2.96 8.01
C GLU A 159 10.51 3.48 6.59
N MET A 160 9.64 4.30 6.00
CA MET A 160 9.92 4.92 4.71
C MET A 160 11.10 5.88 4.76
N ARG A 161 11.22 6.67 5.84
CA ARG A 161 12.32 7.62 6.06
C ARG A 161 13.63 6.96 6.49
N SER A 162 13.58 5.70 6.92
CA SER A 162 14.78 4.92 7.29
C SER A 162 15.55 4.38 6.10
N ILE A 163 15.09 4.61 4.87
CA ILE A 163 15.83 4.22 3.66
C ILE A 163 17.01 5.17 3.47
N ILE A 164 18.22 4.60 3.53
CA ILE A 164 19.47 5.33 3.59
C ILE A 164 20.12 5.43 2.20
N ASP A 165 20.80 6.54 1.95
CA ASP A 165 21.68 6.69 0.79
C ASP A 165 23.09 6.18 1.13
N ASP A 166 23.48 5.05 0.51
CA ASP A 166 24.79 4.42 0.75
C ASP A 166 25.96 5.38 0.48
N LYS A 167 25.80 6.32 -0.45
CA LYS A 167 26.83 7.32 -0.80
C LYS A 167 27.08 8.32 0.35
N ALA A 168 26.09 8.57 1.18
CA ALA A 168 26.17 9.52 2.29
C ALA A 168 26.67 8.88 3.60
N ILE A 169 26.72 7.55 3.69
CA ILE A 169 27.11 6.83 4.92
C ILE A 169 28.48 7.28 5.42
N GLY A 170 29.47 7.41 4.52
CA GLY A 170 30.81 7.86 4.89
C GLY A 170 30.81 9.22 5.59
N ASN A 171 30.15 10.22 5.01
CA ASN A 171 30.03 11.57 5.60
C ASN A 171 29.30 11.55 6.93
N PHE A 172 28.25 10.73 7.03
CA PHE A 172 27.49 10.54 8.27
C PHE A 172 28.40 10.04 9.40
N PHE A 173 29.20 8.99 9.17
CA PHE A 173 30.11 8.48 10.22
C PHE A 173 31.24 9.44 10.56
N VAL A 174 31.73 10.24 9.61
CA VAL A 174 32.67 11.34 9.92
C VAL A 174 32.04 12.35 10.88
N PHE A 175 30.76 12.70 10.68
CA PHE A 175 30.02 13.55 11.61
C PHE A 175 29.85 12.87 12.99
N VAL A 176 29.42 11.60 13.03
CA VAL A 176 29.23 10.82 14.27
C VAL A 176 30.54 10.78 15.07
N ASP A 177 31.66 10.48 14.41
CA ASP A 177 32.97 10.43 15.06
C ASP A 177 33.36 11.79 15.69
N ARG A 178 33.10 12.91 15.01
CA ARG A 178 33.35 14.26 15.57
C ARG A 178 32.44 14.56 16.75
N LEU A 179 31.17 14.17 16.65
CA LEU A 179 30.19 14.34 17.70
C LEU A 179 30.58 13.54 18.97
N LEU A 180 31.00 12.31 18.81
CA LEU A 180 31.31 11.40 19.91
C LEU A 180 32.69 11.67 20.54
N LYS A 181 33.68 12.14 19.79
CA LYS A 181 35.00 12.56 20.34
C LYS A 181 34.92 13.60 21.46
N LYS A 182 33.81 14.36 21.50
CA LYS A 182 33.55 15.33 22.60
C LYS A 182 32.80 14.71 23.79
N SER A 183 32.67 13.37 23.85
CA SER A 183 32.03 12.62 24.95
C SER A 183 33.06 11.90 25.82
N ASN A 184 32.77 11.74 27.12
CA ASN A 184 33.70 11.19 28.10
C ASN A 184 33.69 9.65 28.18
N SER A 185 32.74 8.95 27.54
CA SER A 185 32.62 7.48 27.60
C SER A 185 33.05 6.84 26.29
N SER A 186 34.22 6.17 26.29
CA SER A 186 34.69 5.42 25.12
C SER A 186 33.90 4.13 24.88
N PHE A 187 33.40 3.48 25.94
CA PHE A 187 32.62 2.26 25.82
C PHE A 187 31.27 2.51 25.16
N PHE A 188 30.47 3.48 25.67
CA PHE A 188 29.22 3.85 25.10
C PHE A 188 29.37 4.28 23.62
N ASN A 189 30.36 5.12 23.32
CA ASN A 189 30.61 5.60 21.96
C ASN A 189 30.89 4.45 21.00
N SER A 190 31.74 3.49 21.39
CA SER A 190 32.06 2.34 20.52
C SER A 190 30.84 1.44 20.29
N ALA A 191 30.07 1.17 21.34
CA ALA A 191 28.84 0.38 21.23
C ALA A 191 27.78 1.09 20.39
N PHE A 192 27.65 2.42 20.53
CA PHE A 192 26.71 3.21 19.75
C PHE A 192 27.06 3.23 18.25
N VAL A 193 28.34 3.36 17.91
CA VAL A 193 28.80 3.28 16.52
C VAL A 193 28.56 1.88 15.94
N ALA A 194 28.85 0.82 16.70
CA ALA A 194 28.58 -0.55 16.26
C ALA A 194 27.08 -0.78 16.01
N LYS A 195 26.21 -0.29 16.91
CA LYS A 195 24.76 -0.33 16.75
C LYS A 195 24.29 0.42 15.51
N LEU A 196 24.75 1.65 15.27
CA LEU A 196 24.44 2.42 14.08
C LEU A 196 24.87 1.70 12.80
N ARG A 197 26.07 1.14 12.78
CA ARG A 197 26.56 0.39 11.62
C ARG A 197 25.73 -0.87 11.35
N MET A 198 25.35 -1.60 12.39
CA MET A 198 24.47 -2.76 12.29
C MET A 198 23.10 -2.41 11.68
N GLU A 199 22.54 -1.26 12.03
CA GLU A 199 21.20 -0.85 11.58
C GLU A 199 21.20 -0.17 10.19
N ILE A 200 22.30 0.50 9.80
CA ILE A 200 22.40 1.25 8.55
C ILE A 200 22.77 0.36 7.36
N THR A 201 23.58 -0.70 7.59
CA THR A 201 24.05 -1.53 6.49
C THR A 201 22.94 -2.38 5.88
N ASN A 202 22.97 -2.51 4.56
CA ASN A 202 22.10 -3.43 3.80
C ASN A 202 22.79 -4.79 3.54
N ASP A 203 24.02 -4.97 4.03
CA ASP A 203 24.82 -6.17 3.88
C ASP A 203 24.71 -7.02 5.15
N ASP A 204 24.11 -8.21 5.04
CA ASP A 204 23.85 -9.11 6.18
C ASP A 204 25.15 -9.59 6.85
N GLU A 205 26.25 -9.74 6.10
CA GLU A 205 27.55 -10.14 6.64
C GLU A 205 28.15 -9.01 7.49
N GLN A 206 28.15 -7.77 6.96
CA GLN A 206 28.59 -6.59 7.72
C GLN A 206 27.72 -6.32 8.93
N ALA A 207 26.39 -6.49 8.83
CA ALA A 207 25.48 -6.35 9.96
C ALA A 207 25.83 -7.35 11.08
N THR A 208 26.12 -8.60 10.71
CA THR A 208 26.52 -9.66 11.63
C THR A 208 27.85 -9.35 12.30
N GLU A 209 28.85 -8.87 11.58
CA GLU A 209 30.13 -8.45 12.16
C GLU A 209 29.98 -7.33 13.20
N GLN A 210 29.17 -6.32 12.88
CA GLN A 210 28.93 -5.20 13.79
C GLN A 210 28.15 -5.64 15.04
N LYS A 211 27.22 -6.58 14.89
CA LYS A 211 26.50 -7.20 15.99
C LYS A 211 27.46 -7.96 16.92
N GLU A 212 28.34 -8.78 16.37
CA GLU A 212 29.35 -9.49 17.17
C GLU A 212 30.25 -8.51 17.91
N LEU A 213 30.72 -7.45 17.26
CA LEU A 213 31.51 -6.39 17.91
C LEU A 213 30.74 -5.73 19.07
N PHE A 214 29.45 -5.45 18.89
CA PHE A 214 28.60 -4.87 19.92
C PHE A 214 28.52 -5.78 21.16
N PHE A 215 28.30 -7.09 20.98
CA PHE A 215 28.23 -8.03 22.09
C PHE A 215 29.59 -8.31 22.74
N ASP A 216 30.68 -8.29 21.98
CA ASP A 216 32.03 -8.40 22.54
C ASP A 216 32.38 -7.21 23.46
N LEU A 217 31.94 -5.99 23.10
CA LEU A 217 32.06 -4.80 23.95
C LEU A 217 31.23 -4.95 25.22
N LEU A 218 30.00 -5.46 25.16
CA LEU A 218 29.17 -5.74 26.32
C LEU A 218 29.82 -6.79 27.26
N ASP A 219 30.31 -7.90 26.71
CA ASP A 219 30.97 -8.95 27.47
C ASP A 219 32.26 -8.44 28.16
N ALA A 220 33.04 -7.62 27.46
CA ALA A 220 34.25 -7.01 28.05
C ALA A 220 33.90 -6.08 29.22
N GLN A 221 32.86 -5.23 29.06
CA GLN A 221 32.43 -4.32 30.13
C GLN A 221 31.82 -5.09 31.31
N LEU A 222 31.03 -6.13 31.06
CA LEU A 222 30.50 -6.99 32.12
C LEU A 222 31.62 -7.67 32.90
N ARG A 223 32.65 -8.21 32.23
CA ARG A 223 33.83 -8.79 32.88
C ARG A 223 34.58 -7.76 33.72
N LYS A 224 34.73 -6.54 33.25
CA LYS A 224 35.36 -5.44 33.99
C LYS A 224 34.54 -5.12 35.24
N ALA A 225 33.23 -4.94 35.11
CA ALA A 225 32.34 -4.60 36.22
C ALA A 225 32.22 -5.73 37.27
N THR A 226 32.43 -7.00 36.87
CA THR A 226 32.31 -8.18 37.76
C THR A 226 33.63 -8.65 38.34
N ARG A 227 34.79 -8.09 37.97
CA ARG A 227 36.13 -8.55 38.43
C ARG A 227 36.32 -8.54 39.94
N GLN A 228 35.65 -7.67 40.70
CA GLN A 228 35.80 -7.48 42.14
C GLN A 228 34.72 -8.18 42.97
N ILE A 229 33.81 -8.94 42.32
CA ILE A 229 32.70 -9.61 42.99
C ILE A 229 33.19 -10.92 43.60
N ASP A 230 33.08 -11.06 44.93
CA ASP A 230 33.33 -12.33 45.60
C ASP A 230 32.11 -13.24 45.49
N TYR A 231 32.14 -14.15 44.54
CA TYR A 231 31.05 -15.10 44.24
C TYR A 231 30.75 -16.06 45.42
N ARG A 232 31.66 -16.22 46.39
CA ARG A 232 31.48 -17.14 47.55
C ARG A 232 30.54 -16.56 48.60
N ILE A 233 30.37 -15.25 48.63
CA ILE A 233 29.63 -14.53 49.67
C ILE A 233 28.35 -13.90 49.14
N SER A 234 28.18 -13.80 47.84
CA SER A 234 27.19 -12.97 47.20
C SER A 234 25.98 -13.78 46.72
N LYS A 235 24.75 -13.33 47.09
CA LYS A 235 23.49 -13.72 46.43
C LYS A 235 23.44 -13.28 44.95
N SER A 236 24.48 -12.62 44.46
CA SER A 236 24.60 -12.02 43.13
C SER A 236 24.82 -13.04 42.02
N ASP A 237 25.25 -14.26 42.34
CA ASP A 237 25.63 -15.29 41.36
C ASP A 237 24.46 -15.64 40.39
N ARG A 238 23.24 -15.72 40.94
CA ARG A 238 22.03 -15.96 40.15
C ARG A 238 21.78 -14.85 39.16
N TYR A 239 21.87 -13.60 39.56
CA TYR A 239 21.62 -12.44 38.71
C TYR A 239 22.70 -12.27 37.65
N ILE A 240 23.97 -12.50 37.99
CA ILE A 240 25.06 -12.47 37.00
C ILE A 240 24.90 -13.58 35.97
N SER A 241 24.45 -14.77 36.38
CA SER A 241 24.09 -15.84 35.45
C SER A 241 22.94 -15.45 34.53
N THR A 242 21.90 -14.80 35.06
CA THR A 242 20.77 -14.27 34.27
C THR A 242 21.25 -13.23 33.26
N ILE A 243 22.14 -12.30 33.65
CA ILE A 243 22.70 -11.30 32.72
C ILE A 243 23.45 -12.00 31.57
N ARG A 244 24.36 -12.93 31.88
CA ARG A 244 25.14 -13.67 30.89
C ARG A 244 24.24 -14.50 29.95
N HIS A 245 23.26 -15.17 30.51
CA HIS A 245 22.29 -15.95 29.75
C HIS A 245 21.49 -15.04 28.82
N GLY A 246 20.96 -13.92 29.31
CA GLY A 246 20.22 -12.94 28.54
C GLY A 246 21.04 -12.36 27.39
N LEU A 247 22.31 -11.95 27.64
CA LEU A 247 23.20 -11.47 26.57
C LEU A 247 23.44 -12.56 25.50
N GLY A 248 23.60 -13.83 25.92
CA GLY A 248 23.72 -14.96 25.00
C GLY A 248 22.47 -15.21 24.16
N LEU A 249 21.28 -14.94 24.72
CA LEU A 249 20.00 -15.01 23.98
C LEU A 249 19.85 -13.85 22.97
N LEU A 250 20.20 -12.63 23.35
CA LEU A 250 20.19 -11.48 22.47
C LEU A 250 21.19 -11.64 21.31
N ARG A 251 22.39 -12.13 21.58
CA ARG A 251 23.41 -12.39 20.56
C ARG A 251 22.93 -13.39 19.49
N ARG A 252 22.12 -14.39 19.87
CA ARG A 252 21.58 -15.45 19.01
C ARG A 252 20.13 -15.22 18.61
N ASN A 253 19.69 -13.97 18.47
CA ASN A 253 18.28 -13.65 18.17
C ASN A 253 17.80 -14.28 16.86
N GLU A 254 18.62 -14.36 15.81
CA GLU A 254 18.24 -14.96 14.52
C GLU A 254 17.81 -16.43 14.65
N GLN A 255 18.47 -17.21 15.52
CA GLN A 255 18.05 -18.58 15.78
C GLN A 255 16.69 -18.64 16.49
N ARG A 256 16.45 -17.74 17.47
CA ARG A 256 15.15 -17.63 18.16
C ARG A 256 14.05 -17.22 17.17
N GLU A 257 14.34 -16.26 16.30
CA GLU A 257 13.45 -15.78 15.26
C GLU A 257 13.09 -16.90 14.28
N LYS A 258 14.06 -17.67 13.83
CA LYS A 258 13.84 -18.83 12.95
C LYS A 258 12.96 -19.88 13.63
N ILE A 259 13.27 -20.26 14.88
CA ILE A 259 12.47 -21.23 15.65
C ILE A 259 11.04 -20.71 15.83
N THR A 260 10.88 -19.43 16.17
CA THR A 260 9.56 -18.79 16.32
C THR A 260 8.78 -18.80 15.01
N ALA A 261 9.43 -18.47 13.88
CA ALA A 261 8.83 -18.50 12.55
C ALA A 261 8.44 -19.94 12.13
N ASP A 262 9.27 -20.92 12.42
CA ASP A 262 9.00 -22.34 12.13
C ASP A 262 7.80 -22.85 12.95
N ILE A 263 7.71 -22.49 14.24
CA ILE A 263 6.56 -22.85 15.10
C ILE A 263 5.26 -22.18 14.59
N ILE A 264 5.31 -20.89 14.20
CA ILE A 264 4.14 -20.18 13.67
C ILE A 264 3.72 -20.73 12.31
N ASN A 265 4.66 -21.21 11.51
CA ASN A 265 4.42 -21.79 10.18
C ASN A 265 3.87 -23.22 10.21
N GLU A 266 4.08 -23.98 11.27
CA GLU A 266 3.49 -25.29 11.39
C GLU A 266 1.96 -25.17 11.42
N LYS A 267 1.31 -25.85 10.47
CA LYS A 267 -0.17 -25.88 10.29
C LYS A 267 -0.94 -26.25 11.58
N THR A 268 -0.27 -26.77 12.57
CA THR A 268 -0.80 -27.15 13.89
C THR A 268 -1.30 -25.95 14.69
N VAL A 269 -0.69 -24.78 14.57
CA VAL A 269 -1.10 -23.57 15.32
C VAL A 269 -2.25 -22.84 14.63
N SER A 270 -2.35 -22.91 13.31
CA SER A 270 -3.41 -22.24 12.54
C SER A 270 -4.81 -22.90 12.64
N ASN A 271 -4.88 -24.09 13.20
CA ASN A 271 -6.14 -24.87 13.34
C ASN A 271 -6.60 -25.04 14.80
N ILE A 272 -5.96 -24.36 15.75
CA ILE A 272 -6.35 -24.43 17.17
C ILE A 272 -7.34 -23.32 17.47
N ASP A 273 -8.61 -23.67 17.49
CA ASP A 273 -9.75 -22.81 17.88
C ASP A 273 -9.85 -22.65 19.42
N ASN A 274 -8.71 -22.50 20.09
CA ASN A 274 -8.66 -22.38 21.53
C ASN A 274 -8.02 -21.05 21.95
N ASP A 275 -8.84 -20.05 22.21
CA ASP A 275 -8.43 -18.70 22.63
C ASP A 275 -7.43 -18.71 23.78
N MET A 276 -7.58 -19.61 24.74
CA MET A 276 -6.70 -19.70 25.90
C MET A 276 -5.29 -20.25 25.56
N PHE A 277 -5.17 -21.09 24.54
CA PHE A 277 -3.88 -21.58 24.06
C PHE A 277 -3.16 -20.47 23.28
N VAL A 278 -3.89 -19.75 22.43
CA VAL A 278 -3.38 -18.61 21.64
C VAL A 278 -2.87 -17.51 22.60
N GLU A 279 -3.60 -17.23 23.67
CA GLU A 279 -3.20 -16.26 24.69
C GLU A 279 -1.91 -16.67 25.39
N LYS A 280 -1.82 -17.90 25.91
CA LYS A 280 -0.61 -18.43 26.57
C LYS A 280 0.58 -18.53 25.62
N PHE A 281 0.34 -18.85 24.36
CA PHE A 281 1.39 -18.90 23.35
C PHE A 281 1.92 -17.48 23.03
N ASN A 282 1.05 -16.49 22.94
CA ASN A 282 1.44 -15.10 22.79
C ASN A 282 2.20 -14.57 24.02
N GLU A 283 1.79 -14.95 25.23
CA GLU A 283 2.53 -14.65 26.46
C GLU A 283 3.95 -15.27 26.45
N PHE A 284 4.06 -16.51 25.99
CA PHE A 284 5.37 -17.17 25.83
C PHE A 284 6.24 -16.44 24.80
N LEU A 285 5.71 -16.11 23.63
CA LEU A 285 6.44 -15.35 22.60
C LEU A 285 6.89 -13.97 23.12
N ALA A 286 6.04 -13.31 23.90
CA ALA A 286 6.40 -12.03 24.53
C ALA A 286 7.54 -12.20 25.54
N SER A 287 7.57 -13.28 26.32
CA SER A 287 8.59 -13.54 27.33
C SER A 287 10.00 -13.79 26.78
N ILE A 288 10.10 -14.20 25.50
CA ILE A 288 11.37 -14.41 24.80
C ILE A 288 11.72 -13.26 23.83
N SER A 289 10.97 -12.14 23.88
CA SER A 289 11.25 -10.96 23.08
C SER A 289 12.53 -10.27 23.51
N ASP A 290 13.21 -9.59 22.59
CA ASP A 290 14.42 -8.82 22.91
C ASP A 290 14.16 -7.75 23.97
N GLU A 291 12.98 -7.11 23.93
CA GLU A 291 12.58 -6.12 24.94
C GLU A 291 12.47 -6.73 26.34
N GLU A 292 11.83 -7.88 26.47
CA GLU A 292 11.67 -8.53 27.77
C GLU A 292 12.99 -9.06 28.30
N ILE A 293 13.83 -9.66 27.43
CA ILE A 293 15.17 -10.08 27.80
C ILE A 293 16.02 -8.88 28.26
N THR A 294 15.96 -7.76 27.56
CA THR A 294 16.65 -6.51 27.91
C THR A 294 16.19 -6.01 29.28
N LYS A 295 14.89 -5.98 29.57
CA LYS A 295 14.34 -5.61 30.89
C LYS A 295 14.83 -6.53 31.99
N GLN A 296 14.85 -7.84 31.76
CA GLN A 296 15.35 -8.81 32.74
C GLN A 296 16.85 -8.64 33.03
N ILE A 297 17.65 -8.33 32.01
CA ILE A 297 19.06 -8.01 32.17
C ILE A 297 19.25 -6.75 33.03
N ILE A 298 18.57 -5.66 32.69
CA ILE A 298 18.64 -4.37 33.40
C ILE A 298 18.21 -4.57 34.86
N PHE A 299 17.05 -5.24 35.09
CA PHE A 299 16.60 -5.59 36.43
C PHE A 299 17.65 -6.38 37.20
N SER A 300 18.30 -7.38 36.57
CA SER A 300 19.32 -8.19 37.19
C SER A 300 20.57 -7.37 37.57
N ILE A 301 20.98 -6.41 36.74
CA ILE A 301 22.07 -5.47 37.07
C ILE A 301 21.72 -4.67 38.33
N ASP A 302 20.48 -4.20 38.44
CA ASP A 302 20.02 -3.43 39.60
C ASP A 302 19.96 -4.25 40.90
N GLN A 303 19.78 -5.56 40.80
CA GLN A 303 19.78 -6.45 41.95
C GLN A 303 21.21 -6.82 42.46
N VAL A 304 22.24 -6.63 41.63
CA VAL A 304 23.63 -6.90 42.03
C VAL A 304 24.21 -5.70 42.77
N ALA A 305 24.16 -5.74 44.08
CA ALA A 305 24.62 -4.63 44.93
C ALA A 305 26.09 -4.25 44.68
N ASP A 306 26.94 -5.24 44.35
CA ASP A 306 28.35 -5.02 44.06
C ASP A 306 28.59 -4.35 42.72
N LEU A 307 27.74 -4.58 41.71
CA LEU A 307 27.76 -3.83 40.46
C LEU A 307 27.39 -2.35 40.68
N LYS A 308 26.46 -2.09 41.60
CA LYS A 308 26.11 -0.69 41.98
C LYS A 308 27.28 0.07 42.58
N LYS A 309 28.20 -0.63 43.27
CA LYS A 309 29.41 -0.01 43.85
C LYS A 309 30.44 0.38 42.78
N THR A 310 30.36 -0.20 41.57
CA THR A 310 31.23 0.19 40.45
C THR A 310 30.81 1.50 39.79
N GLY A 311 29.72 2.11 40.26
CA GLY A 311 29.28 3.45 39.85
C GLY A 311 28.94 3.55 38.36
N ASN A 312 29.72 4.34 37.61
CA ASN A 312 29.49 4.61 36.20
C ASN A 312 29.52 3.36 35.31
N ASP A 313 30.32 2.33 35.63
CA ASP A 313 30.46 1.12 34.80
C ASP A 313 29.12 0.34 34.68
N ALA A 314 28.35 0.25 35.78
CA ALA A 314 27.05 -0.42 35.76
C ALA A 314 25.97 0.39 35.02
N GLU A 315 25.99 1.71 35.18
CA GLU A 315 25.04 2.60 34.50
C GLU A 315 25.30 2.64 33.00
N GLU A 316 26.55 2.73 32.58
CA GLU A 316 26.95 2.62 31.18
C GLU A 316 26.55 1.27 30.56
N LEU A 317 26.70 0.17 31.31
CA LEU A 317 26.29 -1.16 30.86
C LEU A 317 24.78 -1.22 30.61
N LYS A 318 23.96 -0.66 31.50
CA LYS A 318 22.51 -0.57 31.32
C LYS A 318 22.15 0.27 30.10
N GLN A 319 22.77 1.44 29.92
CA GLN A 319 22.53 2.32 28.77
C GLN A 319 22.85 1.61 27.45
N VAL A 320 23.95 0.86 27.36
CA VAL A 320 24.31 0.12 26.15
C VAL A 320 23.38 -1.07 25.92
N ILE A 321 22.93 -1.76 26.97
CA ILE A 321 21.93 -2.84 26.85
C ILE A 321 20.59 -2.27 26.34
N ASP A 322 20.16 -1.13 26.86
CA ASP A 322 18.95 -0.45 26.38
C ASP A 322 19.09 0.01 24.93
N LEU A 323 20.26 0.52 24.56
CA LEU A 323 20.61 0.90 23.20
C LEU A 323 20.44 -0.25 22.19
N TYR A 324 20.72 -1.50 22.57
CA TYR A 324 20.49 -2.66 21.70
C TYR A 324 19.04 -2.72 21.22
N SER A 325 18.12 -2.32 22.10
CA SER A 325 16.70 -2.30 21.81
C SER A 325 16.26 -1.13 20.90
N PHE A 326 17.10 -0.13 20.62
CA PHE A 326 16.74 1.02 19.79
C PHE A 326 16.59 0.64 18.31
N SER A 327 15.58 1.18 17.67
CA SER A 327 15.50 1.24 16.22
C SER A 327 16.49 2.25 15.65
N LEU A 328 16.72 2.23 14.36
CA LEU A 328 17.58 3.21 13.69
C LEU A 328 17.14 4.66 13.97
N ASP A 329 15.83 4.93 13.94
CA ASP A 329 15.30 6.27 14.22
C ASP A 329 15.51 6.68 15.68
N GLU A 330 15.37 5.76 16.65
CA GLU A 330 15.69 6.05 18.06
C GLU A 330 17.18 6.35 18.23
N CYS A 331 18.05 5.66 17.48
CA CYS A 331 19.46 6.02 17.41
C CYS A 331 19.67 7.43 16.83
N PHE A 332 18.94 7.79 15.78
CA PHE A 332 19.00 9.13 15.21
C PHE A 332 18.46 10.20 16.17
N ASP A 333 17.37 9.92 16.88
CA ASP A 333 16.83 10.82 17.91
C ASP A 333 17.87 11.08 19.03
N GLU A 334 18.58 10.02 19.44
CA GLU A 334 19.63 10.16 20.45
C GLU A 334 20.82 10.97 19.92
N LEU A 335 21.25 10.73 18.67
CA LEU A 335 22.26 11.55 18.02
C LEU A 335 21.84 13.02 17.93
N GLN A 336 20.56 13.29 17.62
CA GLN A 336 20.03 14.65 17.56
C GLN A 336 20.10 15.35 18.91
N LYS A 337 19.73 14.65 19.98
CA LYS A 337 19.86 15.19 21.36
C LYS A 337 21.31 15.53 21.67
N MET A 338 22.23 14.60 21.39
CA MET A 338 23.67 14.81 21.59
C MET A 338 24.20 15.99 20.76
N ALA A 339 23.80 16.09 19.50
CA ALA A 339 24.21 17.17 18.60
C ALA A 339 23.70 18.53 19.09
N LYS A 340 22.44 18.62 19.51
CA LYS A 340 21.86 19.85 20.09
C LYS A 340 22.60 20.26 21.36
N ALA A 341 22.86 19.32 22.26
CA ALA A 341 23.58 19.59 23.51
C ALA A 341 25.00 20.11 23.27
N LYS A 342 25.62 19.78 22.14
CA LYS A 342 26.99 20.19 21.76
C LYS A 342 27.05 21.34 20.76
N GLY A 343 25.90 21.96 20.44
CA GLY A 343 25.82 23.07 19.48
C GLY A 343 26.02 22.67 18.01
N MET A 344 25.85 21.38 17.68
CA MET A 344 26.03 20.81 16.34
C MET A 344 24.68 20.45 15.69
N GLY A 345 23.56 21.00 16.17
CA GLY A 345 22.22 20.61 15.69
C GLY A 345 22.00 20.90 14.21
N GLN A 346 22.43 22.06 13.69
CA GLN A 346 22.29 22.39 12.27
C GLN A 346 23.11 21.43 11.39
N GLU A 347 24.34 21.10 11.79
CA GLU A 347 25.17 20.17 11.05
C GLU A 347 24.56 18.74 11.03
N TYR A 348 23.93 18.33 12.14
CA TYR A 348 23.15 17.09 12.19
C TYR A 348 22.03 17.10 11.15
N ASP A 349 21.23 18.16 11.11
CA ASP A 349 20.10 18.24 10.18
C ASP A 349 20.56 18.21 8.73
N ASP A 350 21.67 18.87 8.40
CA ASP A 350 22.27 18.88 7.05
C ASP A 350 22.80 17.50 6.65
N VAL A 351 23.44 16.77 7.56
CA VAL A 351 23.95 15.42 7.35
C VAL A 351 22.79 14.43 7.20
N MET A 352 21.76 14.53 8.04
CA MET A 352 20.58 13.66 7.97
C MET A 352 19.78 13.87 6.70
N LYS A 353 19.71 15.10 6.19
CA LYS A 353 19.06 15.40 4.91
C LYS A 353 19.77 14.70 3.74
N GLN A 354 21.09 14.56 3.79
CA GLN A 354 21.87 13.82 2.80
C GLN A 354 21.78 12.29 3.00
N LEU A 355 21.74 11.84 4.25
CA LEU A 355 21.72 10.43 4.61
C LEU A 355 20.40 9.76 4.22
N ARG A 356 19.27 10.40 4.46
CA ARG A 356 17.95 9.87 4.09
C ARG A 356 17.78 9.92 2.58
N LEU A 357 17.53 8.76 1.96
CA LEU A 357 17.38 8.67 0.51
C LEU A 357 16.10 9.36 0.03
N TYR A 358 15.03 9.35 0.84
CA TYR A 358 13.73 9.89 0.45
C TYR A 358 13.19 10.94 1.41
N ASN A 359 12.64 12.01 0.84
CA ASN A 359 11.69 12.88 1.50
C ASN A 359 10.29 12.28 1.31
N VAL A 360 9.59 11.99 2.41
CA VAL A 360 8.28 11.32 2.37
C VAL A 360 7.21 12.26 2.87
N GLU A 361 6.23 12.51 2.01
CA GLU A 361 5.02 13.29 2.33
C GLU A 361 3.79 12.39 2.34
N GLN A 362 2.83 12.72 3.22
CA GLN A 362 1.59 11.98 3.36
C GLN A 362 0.41 12.92 3.16
N MET A 363 -0.53 12.52 2.31
CA MET A 363 -1.72 13.29 2.02
C MET A 363 -2.97 12.42 1.93
N VAL A 364 -4.13 13.02 2.19
CA VAL A 364 -5.44 12.36 1.99
C VAL A 364 -6.10 12.99 0.78
N LEU A 365 -6.42 12.15 -0.20
CA LEU A 365 -7.06 12.55 -1.44
C LEU A 365 -8.52 12.09 -1.46
N ILE A 366 -9.41 12.92 -1.99
CA ILE A 366 -10.82 12.60 -2.21
C ILE A 366 -11.02 12.47 -3.72
N SER A 367 -11.41 11.28 -4.19
CA SER A 367 -11.45 10.97 -5.61
C SER A 367 -12.34 11.91 -6.43
N SER A 368 -13.42 12.45 -5.84
CA SER A 368 -14.31 13.39 -6.52
C SER A 368 -13.64 14.74 -6.86
N ASP A 369 -12.54 15.11 -6.20
CA ASP A 369 -11.75 16.30 -6.51
C ASP A 369 -10.94 16.15 -7.81
N TYR A 370 -10.91 14.94 -8.35
CA TYR A 370 -10.18 14.57 -9.57
C TYR A 370 -11.13 14.15 -10.72
N GLY A 371 -12.43 14.50 -10.63
CA GLY A 371 -13.41 14.17 -11.64
C GLY A 371 -13.96 12.73 -11.59
N VAL A 372 -13.69 12.01 -10.52
CA VAL A 372 -14.28 10.68 -10.28
C VAL A 372 -15.70 10.85 -9.71
N PRO A 373 -16.73 10.19 -10.25
CA PRO A 373 -18.11 10.31 -9.75
C PRO A 373 -18.35 9.58 -8.42
N GLN A 374 -17.37 9.62 -7.53
CA GLN A 374 -17.36 8.89 -6.26
C GLN A 374 -16.59 9.66 -5.18
N ASN A 375 -17.11 9.66 -3.95
CA ASN A 375 -16.42 10.19 -2.76
C ASN A 375 -15.62 9.09 -2.06
N ARG A 376 -14.48 8.70 -2.67
CA ARG A 376 -13.54 7.71 -2.11
C ARG A 376 -12.32 8.42 -1.54
N GLU A 377 -12.12 8.29 -0.23
CA GLU A 377 -10.93 8.83 0.42
C GLU A 377 -9.80 7.81 0.43
N ARG A 378 -8.59 8.27 0.09
CA ARG A 378 -7.38 7.47 0.14
C ARG A 378 -6.24 8.24 0.76
N VAL A 379 -5.43 7.56 1.53
CA VAL A 379 -4.14 8.10 1.96
C VAL A 379 -3.08 7.70 0.95
N VAL A 380 -2.25 8.65 0.59
CA VAL A 380 -1.13 8.47 -0.33
C VAL A 380 0.14 8.92 0.37
N PHE A 381 1.16 8.07 0.34
CA PHE A 381 2.51 8.39 0.77
C PHE A 381 3.37 8.51 -0.48
N ILE A 382 4.02 9.66 -0.68
CA ILE A 382 4.92 9.89 -1.80
C ILE A 382 6.33 10.10 -1.28
N GLY A 383 7.23 9.21 -1.67
CA GLY A 383 8.66 9.36 -1.42
C GLY A 383 9.34 9.96 -2.64
N SER A 384 9.94 11.13 -2.44
CA SER A 384 10.77 11.82 -3.44
C SER A 384 12.23 11.61 -3.06
N ARG A 385 13.02 11.00 -3.96
CA ARG A 385 14.46 10.79 -3.70
C ARG A 385 15.16 12.14 -3.48
N ASN A 386 16.21 12.18 -2.68
CA ASN A 386 16.86 13.40 -2.24
C ASN A 386 17.43 14.29 -3.37
N ASP A 387 17.58 13.74 -4.59
CA ASP A 387 17.97 14.47 -5.81
C ASP A 387 16.75 14.97 -6.63
N GLN A 388 15.52 14.72 -6.16
CA GLN A 388 14.27 15.11 -6.79
C GLN A 388 13.53 16.19 -5.96
N GLU A 389 12.60 16.91 -6.61
CA GLU A 389 11.74 17.87 -5.90
C GLU A 389 10.68 17.15 -5.05
N PRO A 390 10.51 17.50 -3.76
CA PRO A 390 9.46 16.92 -2.92
C PRO A 390 8.05 17.32 -3.39
N ILE A 391 7.15 16.34 -3.51
CA ILE A 391 5.74 16.57 -3.82
C ILE A 391 4.97 16.73 -2.52
N LYS A 392 4.52 17.95 -2.23
CA LYS A 392 3.84 18.32 -0.98
C LYS A 392 2.32 18.26 -1.07
N GLU A 393 1.76 18.37 -2.28
CA GLU A 393 0.34 18.35 -2.53
C GLU A 393 0.03 17.80 -3.93
N ILE A 394 -1.16 17.25 -4.11
CA ILE A 394 -1.73 16.89 -5.40
C ILE A 394 -2.92 17.82 -5.62
N PRO A 395 -2.81 18.83 -6.47
CA PRO A 395 -3.88 19.80 -6.70
C PRO A 395 -5.16 19.13 -7.23
N ALA A 396 -6.31 19.59 -6.75
CA ALA A 396 -7.59 19.17 -7.29
C ALA A 396 -7.73 19.58 -8.77
N THR A 397 -8.20 18.68 -9.62
CA THR A 397 -8.40 18.94 -11.05
C THR A 397 -9.79 19.47 -11.38
N VAL A 398 -10.75 19.31 -10.45
CA VAL A 398 -12.11 19.86 -10.60
C VAL A 398 -12.52 20.64 -9.35
N LYS A 399 -13.28 21.71 -9.55
CA LYS A 399 -13.89 22.45 -8.44
C LYS A 399 -15.01 21.66 -7.80
N LYS A 400 -15.35 21.99 -6.57
CA LYS A 400 -16.38 21.27 -5.80
C LYS A 400 -17.76 21.27 -6.49
N GLU A 401 -18.14 22.40 -7.08
CA GLU A 401 -19.37 22.59 -7.86
C GLU A 401 -19.37 21.83 -9.20
N ASP A 402 -18.17 21.50 -9.69
CA ASP A 402 -17.97 20.80 -10.96
C ASP A 402 -17.74 19.29 -10.80
N ARG A 403 -17.83 18.75 -9.61
CA ARG A 403 -17.70 17.29 -9.40
C ARG A 403 -18.69 16.51 -10.23
N VAL A 404 -18.24 15.42 -10.83
CA VAL A 404 -19.07 14.55 -11.68
C VAL A 404 -20.09 13.80 -10.83
N THR A 405 -21.34 13.79 -11.29
CA THR A 405 -22.44 13.09 -10.61
C THR A 405 -22.58 11.64 -11.08
N VAL A 406 -23.30 10.83 -10.30
CA VAL A 406 -23.67 9.47 -10.69
C VAL A 406 -24.44 9.48 -12.00
N TYR A 407 -25.38 10.42 -12.18
CA TYR A 407 -26.18 10.53 -13.39
C TYR A 407 -25.32 10.79 -14.64
N GLU A 408 -24.39 11.74 -14.56
CA GLU A 408 -23.45 12.02 -15.65
C GLU A 408 -22.60 10.79 -16.05
N ALA A 409 -22.33 9.90 -15.07
CA ALA A 409 -21.45 8.76 -15.28
C ALA A 409 -22.14 7.54 -15.90
N ILE A 410 -23.39 7.26 -15.53
CA ILE A 410 -24.03 5.96 -15.84
C ILE A 410 -25.43 6.05 -16.44
N SER A 411 -26.01 7.25 -16.63
CA SER A 411 -27.39 7.39 -17.11
C SER A 411 -27.59 6.80 -18.51
N ASP A 412 -26.59 6.84 -19.36
CA ASP A 412 -26.62 6.27 -20.70
C ASP A 412 -26.54 4.73 -20.74
N LEU A 413 -26.32 4.08 -19.58
CA LEU A 413 -26.28 2.63 -19.41
C LEU A 413 -27.56 2.06 -18.80
N ASP A 414 -28.54 2.89 -18.41
CA ASP A 414 -29.78 2.48 -17.71
C ASP A 414 -30.86 1.96 -18.67
N TYR A 415 -30.50 1.07 -19.58
CA TYR A 415 -31.43 0.39 -20.49
C TYR A 415 -31.46 -1.12 -20.32
N ILE A 416 -30.70 -1.65 -19.36
CA ILE A 416 -30.57 -3.09 -19.11
C ILE A 416 -31.59 -3.59 -18.08
N GLY A 417 -32.27 -4.70 -18.37
CA GLY A 417 -33.24 -5.36 -17.50
C GLY A 417 -32.60 -6.33 -16.50
N ASN A 418 -33.44 -7.04 -15.74
CA ASN A 418 -33.01 -8.04 -14.77
C ASN A 418 -32.52 -9.32 -15.46
N GLY A 419 -31.31 -9.76 -15.15
CA GLY A 419 -30.68 -10.96 -15.71
C GLY A 419 -30.21 -10.84 -17.15
N GLU A 420 -30.16 -9.62 -17.71
CA GLU A 420 -29.75 -9.37 -19.08
C GLU A 420 -28.25 -9.12 -19.21
N VAL A 421 -27.75 -9.37 -20.41
CA VAL A 421 -26.40 -9.04 -20.87
C VAL A 421 -26.53 -8.11 -22.05
N CYS A 422 -25.91 -6.94 -22.00
CA CYS A 422 -25.87 -5.98 -23.10
C CYS A 422 -24.44 -5.82 -23.60
N THR A 423 -24.23 -6.04 -24.90
CA THR A 423 -22.94 -6.01 -25.58
C THR A 423 -22.81 -4.85 -26.56
N SER A 424 -23.87 -4.02 -26.65
CA SER A 424 -23.92 -2.78 -27.43
C SER A 424 -24.64 -1.69 -26.66
N TYR A 425 -24.39 -0.44 -27.02
CA TYR A 425 -25.07 0.70 -26.41
C TYR A 425 -26.53 0.76 -26.87
N GLY A 426 -27.44 0.88 -25.92
CA GLY A 426 -28.87 1.06 -26.12
C GLY A 426 -29.32 2.49 -25.90
N THR A 427 -30.62 2.70 -25.96
CA THR A 427 -31.23 4.00 -25.66
C THR A 427 -31.82 3.94 -24.25
N PRO A 428 -31.29 4.72 -23.31
CA PRO A 428 -31.82 4.75 -21.95
C PRO A 428 -33.21 5.40 -21.92
N PRO A 429 -34.05 5.04 -20.93
CA PRO A 429 -35.34 5.69 -20.77
C PRO A 429 -35.14 7.17 -20.41
N THR A 430 -35.94 8.04 -21.02
CA THR A 430 -35.97 9.46 -20.67
C THR A 430 -36.62 9.64 -19.29
N ASN A 431 -36.00 10.46 -18.44
CA ASN A 431 -36.56 10.79 -17.13
C ASN A 431 -36.49 12.32 -16.93
N PRO A 432 -37.64 13.02 -17.06
CA PRO A 432 -37.71 14.48 -16.95
C PRO A 432 -37.17 15.02 -15.60
N LYS A 433 -37.17 14.20 -14.54
CA LYS A 433 -36.64 14.57 -13.25
C LYS A 433 -35.13 14.93 -13.30
N TYR A 434 -34.44 14.40 -14.29
CA TYR A 434 -32.99 14.54 -14.43
C TYR A 434 -32.56 15.38 -15.63
N ASP A 435 -33.54 16.08 -16.27
CA ASP A 435 -33.24 16.97 -17.35
C ASP A 435 -32.25 18.06 -16.95
N GLY A 436 -31.27 18.31 -17.80
CA GLY A 436 -30.24 19.31 -17.56
C GLY A 436 -29.10 18.91 -16.59
N LEU A 437 -29.13 17.68 -16.02
CA LEU A 437 -28.05 17.21 -15.16
C LEU A 437 -26.80 16.76 -15.92
N ILE A 438 -26.90 16.46 -17.22
CA ILE A 438 -25.75 16.09 -18.06
C ILE A 438 -25.01 17.35 -18.49
N ARG A 439 -23.75 17.45 -18.10
CA ARG A 439 -22.91 18.61 -18.40
C ARG A 439 -21.79 18.23 -19.37
N LYS A 440 -21.60 19.06 -20.38
CA LYS A 440 -20.40 19.01 -21.23
C LYS A 440 -19.28 19.80 -20.55
N ARG A 441 -18.09 19.23 -20.52
CA ARG A 441 -16.94 19.82 -19.86
C ARG A 441 -15.73 19.80 -20.78
N LYS A 442 -14.95 20.85 -20.71
CA LYS A 442 -13.54 20.77 -21.11
C LYS A 442 -12.83 20.10 -19.94
N VAL A 443 -12.39 18.89 -20.12
CA VAL A 443 -11.64 18.20 -19.10
C VAL A 443 -10.18 18.57 -19.29
N ASP A 444 -9.72 19.53 -18.51
CA ASP A 444 -8.31 19.93 -18.33
C ASP A 444 -7.48 20.25 -19.60
N GLY A 445 -8.12 20.54 -20.74
CA GLY A 445 -7.40 20.79 -21.98
C GLY A 445 -6.67 19.58 -22.57
N GLU A 446 -6.51 18.51 -21.78
CA GLU A 446 -5.65 17.37 -22.11
C GLU A 446 -6.33 16.31 -22.99
N PHE A 447 -7.67 16.29 -23.03
CA PHE A 447 -8.43 15.28 -23.77
C PHE A 447 -9.19 15.83 -24.98
N ALA A 448 -9.28 17.13 -25.08
CA ALA A 448 -9.78 17.77 -26.25
C ALA A 448 -8.59 18.17 -27.11
N GLU A 449 -8.07 17.25 -27.88
CA GLU A 449 -7.12 17.59 -28.96
C GLU A 449 -7.67 18.71 -29.86
N ASP A 450 -8.99 18.88 -29.83
CA ASP A 450 -9.78 19.81 -30.65
C ASP A 450 -10.59 20.85 -29.86
N GLY A 451 -10.48 20.85 -28.53
CA GLY A 451 -11.16 21.86 -27.69
C GLY A 451 -12.65 21.64 -27.49
N GLU A 452 -13.24 20.52 -27.95
CA GLU A 452 -14.66 20.24 -27.78
C GLU A 452 -14.98 19.75 -26.37
N ALA A 453 -16.01 20.34 -25.76
CA ALA A 453 -16.52 19.88 -24.47
C ALA A 453 -17.29 18.57 -24.66
N LYS A 454 -16.96 17.53 -23.90
CA LYS A 454 -17.62 16.22 -23.90
C LYS A 454 -18.36 15.95 -22.60
N THR A 455 -19.40 15.13 -22.65
CA THR A 455 -20.01 14.56 -21.47
C THR A 455 -19.09 13.50 -20.89
N PHE A 456 -19.26 13.16 -19.60
CA PHE A 456 -18.48 12.09 -18.99
C PHE A 456 -18.67 10.74 -19.71
N ALA A 457 -19.90 10.45 -20.15
CA ALA A 457 -20.22 9.25 -20.90
C ALA A 457 -19.54 9.22 -22.29
N GLU A 458 -19.60 10.30 -23.06
CA GLU A 458 -18.91 10.42 -24.36
C GLU A 458 -17.40 10.21 -24.19
N TRP A 459 -16.84 10.77 -23.13
CA TRP A 459 -15.43 10.65 -22.80
C TRP A 459 -15.04 9.22 -22.39
N SER A 460 -15.91 8.53 -21.65
CA SER A 460 -15.71 7.12 -21.29
C SER A 460 -15.77 6.20 -22.51
N LYS A 461 -16.71 6.46 -23.45
CA LYS A 461 -16.84 5.73 -24.72
C LYS A 461 -15.66 5.96 -25.66
N ALA A 462 -15.13 7.17 -25.71
CA ALA A 462 -14.00 7.50 -26.57
C ALA A 462 -12.69 6.83 -26.13
N GLY A 463 -12.54 6.48 -24.84
CA GLY A 463 -11.33 5.90 -24.27
C GLY A 463 -10.21 6.92 -24.07
N ARG A 464 -9.79 7.09 -22.83
CA ARG A 464 -8.84 8.15 -22.44
C ARG A 464 -7.43 7.96 -22.96
N LEU A 465 -7.05 6.73 -23.33
CA LEU A 465 -5.74 6.44 -23.92
C LEU A 465 -5.72 6.58 -25.46
N SER A 466 -6.87 6.83 -26.12
CA SER A 466 -6.93 7.03 -27.57
C SER A 466 -6.13 8.25 -28.04
N HIS A 467 -5.83 9.20 -27.16
CA HIS A 467 -4.95 10.34 -27.46
C HIS A 467 -3.47 9.95 -27.56
N ARG A 468 -3.06 8.81 -26.96
CA ARG A 468 -1.65 8.34 -26.92
C ARG A 468 -1.37 7.18 -27.87
N PHE A 469 -2.37 6.37 -28.10
CA PHE A 469 -2.27 5.16 -28.89
C PHE A 469 -3.34 5.16 -29.96
N ASP A 470 -2.97 4.69 -31.14
CA ASP A 470 -3.91 4.46 -32.23
C ASP A 470 -4.52 3.07 -32.05
N PHE A 471 -5.67 3.03 -31.39
CA PHE A 471 -6.44 1.82 -31.19
C PHE A 471 -7.95 2.15 -31.20
N GLU A 472 -8.75 1.17 -31.54
CA GLU A 472 -10.19 1.28 -31.38
C GLU A 472 -10.56 1.22 -29.89
N CYS A 473 -11.43 2.13 -29.44
CA CYS A 473 -11.85 2.19 -28.03
C CYS A 473 -12.71 1.01 -27.61
N GLN A 474 -13.21 0.26 -28.58
CA GLN A 474 -13.97 -0.96 -28.34
C GLN A 474 -13.05 -2.06 -27.84
N PRO A 475 -13.50 -2.88 -26.89
CA PRO A 475 -12.82 -4.10 -26.50
C PRO A 475 -12.65 -5.03 -27.69
N PHE A 476 -11.54 -5.71 -27.78
CA PHE A 476 -11.26 -6.64 -28.85
C PHE A 476 -11.03 -8.06 -28.34
N TYR A 477 -11.21 -9.01 -29.25
CA TYR A 477 -11.14 -10.43 -28.98
C TYR A 477 -9.70 -10.92 -28.84
N VAL A 478 -9.43 -11.63 -27.75
CA VAL A 478 -8.17 -12.36 -27.53
C VAL A 478 -8.48 -13.85 -27.42
N LYS A 479 -8.23 -14.60 -28.47
CA LYS A 479 -8.62 -16.01 -28.59
C LYS A 479 -8.07 -16.91 -27.49
N GLU A 480 -6.79 -16.76 -27.15
CA GLU A 480 -6.14 -17.57 -26.12
C GLU A 480 -6.77 -17.38 -24.73
N LEU A 481 -7.17 -16.16 -24.41
CA LEU A 481 -7.80 -15.84 -23.12
C LEU A 481 -9.26 -16.31 -23.09
N SER A 482 -9.95 -16.33 -24.23
CA SER A 482 -11.33 -16.84 -24.32
C SER A 482 -11.40 -18.35 -24.06
N GLU A 483 -10.42 -19.10 -24.55
CA GLU A 483 -10.30 -20.55 -24.33
C GLU A 483 -10.06 -20.91 -22.86
N LEU A 484 -9.28 -20.09 -22.15
CA LEU A 484 -9.01 -20.27 -20.72
C LEU A 484 -10.21 -19.94 -19.83
N GLN A 485 -11.10 -19.06 -20.26
CA GLN A 485 -12.19 -18.52 -19.44
C GLN A 485 -13.58 -19.08 -19.76
N GLY A 486 -13.73 -19.87 -20.80
CA GLY A 486 -14.89 -20.74 -21.10
C GLY A 486 -16.26 -20.11 -21.36
N ASN A 487 -16.49 -18.80 -21.06
CA ASN A 487 -17.81 -18.16 -21.07
C ASN A 487 -17.82 -16.68 -21.51
N MET A 488 -16.76 -16.16 -22.13
CA MET A 488 -16.78 -14.81 -22.64
C MET A 488 -17.17 -14.81 -24.13
N HIS A 489 -18.24 -14.09 -24.45
CA HIS A 489 -18.60 -13.81 -25.82
C HIS A 489 -17.69 -12.72 -26.37
N PHE A 490 -16.94 -13.04 -27.37
CA PHE A 490 -16.09 -12.14 -28.10
C PHE A 490 -16.59 -12.04 -29.53
N GLY A 491 -16.63 -10.88 -30.07
CA GLY A 491 -17.14 -10.64 -31.42
C GLY A 491 -17.14 -9.15 -31.72
N THR A 492 -18.21 -8.69 -32.34
CA THR A 492 -18.48 -7.28 -32.68
C THR A 492 -19.05 -6.48 -31.50
N GLU A 493 -18.64 -6.81 -30.28
CA GLU A 493 -19.17 -6.19 -29.07
C GLU A 493 -18.56 -4.80 -28.86
N GLU A 494 -19.42 -3.83 -28.61
CA GLU A 494 -19.04 -2.43 -28.32
C GLU A 494 -18.91 -2.18 -26.82
N LEU A 495 -19.58 -3.01 -26.01
CA LEU A 495 -19.68 -2.82 -24.58
C LEU A 495 -19.43 -4.13 -23.83
N PHE A 496 -18.51 -4.10 -22.86
CA PHE A 496 -18.17 -5.25 -22.02
C PHE A 496 -18.48 -5.00 -20.55
N ASN A 497 -18.61 -6.10 -19.80
CA ASN A 497 -18.87 -6.09 -18.36
C ASN A 497 -20.23 -5.45 -17.99
N HIS A 498 -21.17 -5.31 -18.93
CA HIS A 498 -22.50 -4.75 -18.71
C HIS A 498 -23.56 -5.85 -18.66
N GLN A 499 -23.63 -6.51 -17.49
CA GLN A 499 -24.54 -7.62 -17.19
C GLN A 499 -25.13 -7.46 -15.80
N THR A 500 -26.45 -7.61 -15.68
CA THR A 500 -27.17 -7.64 -14.40
C THR A 500 -27.24 -9.03 -13.80
N SER A 501 -27.53 -9.10 -12.50
CA SER A 501 -27.85 -10.37 -11.83
C SER A 501 -29.30 -10.76 -12.11
N ALA A 502 -29.54 -12.04 -12.43
CA ALA A 502 -30.89 -12.59 -12.49
C ALA A 502 -31.42 -12.74 -11.04
N GLN A 503 -32.16 -11.75 -10.57
CA GLN A 503 -32.74 -11.73 -9.24
C GLN A 503 -34.19 -12.25 -9.29
N ASN A 504 -34.58 -13.00 -8.25
CA ASN A 504 -35.97 -13.46 -8.11
C ASN A 504 -36.92 -12.30 -7.74
N GLU A 505 -38.20 -12.53 -7.91
CA GLU A 505 -39.25 -11.50 -7.69
C GLU A 505 -39.19 -10.88 -6.28
N THR A 506 -38.95 -11.68 -5.24
CA THR A 506 -38.83 -11.21 -3.86
C THR A 506 -37.68 -10.21 -3.69
N VAL A 507 -36.52 -10.47 -4.32
CA VAL A 507 -35.38 -9.58 -4.28
C VAL A 507 -35.66 -8.32 -5.08
N MET A 508 -36.26 -8.42 -6.26
CA MET A 508 -36.63 -7.26 -7.08
C MET A 508 -37.61 -6.33 -6.34
N GLN A 509 -38.66 -6.90 -5.74
CA GLN A 509 -39.61 -6.13 -4.92
C GLN A 509 -38.95 -5.46 -3.73
N ARG A 510 -38.05 -6.17 -3.04
CA ARG A 510 -37.26 -5.60 -1.93
C ARG A 510 -36.43 -4.39 -2.37
N LEU A 511 -35.69 -4.51 -3.47
CA LEU A 511 -34.86 -3.43 -3.96
C LEU A 511 -35.71 -2.23 -4.41
N ARG A 512 -36.87 -2.47 -5.01
CA ARG A 512 -37.84 -1.43 -5.37
C ARG A 512 -38.33 -0.68 -4.14
N VAL A 513 -38.78 -1.39 -3.09
CA VAL A 513 -39.26 -0.77 -1.85
C VAL A 513 -38.17 0.07 -1.19
N ILE A 514 -36.91 -0.43 -1.16
CA ILE A 514 -35.78 0.32 -0.59
C ILE A 514 -35.49 1.56 -1.44
N GLY A 515 -35.53 1.43 -2.78
CA GLY A 515 -35.33 2.53 -3.72
C GLY A 515 -36.40 3.63 -3.56
N GLU A 516 -37.68 3.26 -3.46
CA GLU A 516 -38.80 4.17 -3.23
C GLU A 516 -38.73 4.87 -1.85
N CYS A 517 -38.21 4.21 -0.84
CA CYS A 517 -37.93 4.80 0.47
C CYS A 517 -36.73 5.77 0.45
N GLY A 518 -35.95 5.78 -0.64
CA GLY A 518 -34.73 6.58 -0.74
C GLY A 518 -33.55 6.10 0.10
N GLY A 519 -33.65 4.90 0.73
CA GLY A 519 -32.60 4.30 1.54
C GLY A 519 -33.09 3.22 2.50
N TYR A 520 -32.16 2.49 3.11
CA TYR A 520 -32.44 1.40 4.04
C TYR A 520 -32.58 1.92 5.48
N THR A 521 -33.54 2.85 5.67
CA THR A 521 -33.88 3.47 6.97
C THR A 521 -34.69 2.52 7.85
N ASP A 522 -34.88 2.86 9.14
CA ASP A 522 -35.68 2.04 10.04
C ASP A 522 -37.14 2.00 9.60
N GLU A 523 -37.69 3.11 9.09
CA GLU A 523 -39.02 3.15 8.48
C GLU A 523 -39.14 2.21 7.27
N CYS A 524 -38.09 2.18 6.40
CA CYS A 524 -38.03 1.24 5.29
C CYS A 524 -38.00 -0.22 5.77
N LYS A 525 -37.26 -0.53 6.83
CA LYS A 525 -37.18 -1.88 7.41
C LYS A 525 -38.54 -2.34 7.94
N GLU A 526 -39.32 -1.45 8.62
CA GLU A 526 -40.68 -1.76 9.06
C GLU A 526 -41.62 -2.02 7.89
N LYS A 527 -41.53 -1.24 6.80
CA LYS A 527 -42.28 -1.47 5.56
C LYS A 527 -41.93 -2.80 4.92
N LEU A 528 -40.65 -3.14 4.87
CA LEU A 528 -40.20 -4.44 4.35
C LEU A 528 -40.72 -5.60 5.20
N LYS A 529 -40.72 -5.45 6.52
CA LYS A 529 -41.25 -6.44 7.45
C LYS A 529 -42.76 -6.67 7.24
N ALA A 530 -43.52 -5.59 7.11
CA ALA A 530 -44.94 -5.66 6.83
C ALA A 530 -45.28 -6.35 5.51
N LEU A 531 -44.36 -6.30 4.51
CA LEU A 531 -44.50 -6.94 3.20
C LEU A 531 -43.89 -8.35 3.14
N GLY A 532 -43.27 -8.86 4.20
CA GLY A 532 -42.55 -10.15 4.19
C GLY A 532 -41.30 -10.14 3.32
N LEU A 533 -40.68 -8.96 3.12
CA LEU A 533 -39.51 -8.76 2.26
C LEU A 533 -38.20 -8.52 3.05
N GLU A 534 -38.15 -8.96 4.31
CA GLU A 534 -36.97 -8.80 5.16
C GLU A 534 -35.71 -9.44 4.58
N SER A 535 -34.55 -8.94 4.98
CA SER A 535 -33.25 -9.43 4.56
C SER A 535 -32.27 -9.50 5.72
N GLN A 536 -31.43 -10.52 5.74
CA GLN A 536 -30.29 -10.65 6.65
C GLN A 536 -29.14 -9.68 6.27
N LYS A 537 -29.23 -9.04 5.12
CA LYS A 537 -28.21 -8.11 4.64
C LYS A 537 -28.24 -6.83 5.45
N ARG A 538 -27.05 -6.36 5.86
CA ARG A 538 -26.92 -5.21 6.76
C ARG A 538 -26.99 -3.85 6.06
N ASN A 539 -26.53 -3.76 4.81
CA ASN A 539 -26.36 -2.50 4.10
C ASN A 539 -26.99 -2.55 2.71
N TYR A 540 -27.74 -1.49 2.38
CA TYR A 540 -28.18 -1.14 1.04
C TYR A 540 -28.02 0.36 0.87
N PHE A 541 -27.36 0.79 -0.22
CA PHE A 541 -27.19 2.20 -0.55
C PHE A 541 -27.91 2.51 -1.86
N VAL A 542 -28.95 3.32 -1.81
CA VAL A 542 -29.60 3.86 -2.99
C VAL A 542 -28.74 5.01 -3.50
N LEU A 543 -28.22 4.88 -4.73
CA LEU A 543 -27.43 5.93 -5.34
C LEU A 543 -28.28 7.19 -5.58
N LYS A 544 -27.68 8.36 -5.44
CA LYS A 544 -28.29 9.66 -5.74
C LYS A 544 -27.81 10.14 -7.10
N ALA A 545 -28.74 10.39 -8.01
CA ALA A 545 -28.45 10.80 -9.38
C ALA A 545 -27.61 12.08 -9.46
N ASP A 546 -27.95 13.08 -8.62
CA ASP A 546 -27.37 14.42 -8.56
C ASP A 546 -26.13 14.56 -7.66
N GLY A 547 -25.68 13.45 -7.06
CA GLY A 547 -24.52 13.41 -6.16
C GLY A 547 -23.41 12.51 -6.66
N GLN A 548 -22.36 12.40 -5.82
CA GLN A 548 -21.30 11.41 -6.01
C GLN A 548 -21.66 10.10 -5.31
N SER A 549 -21.25 8.97 -5.88
CA SER A 549 -21.38 7.66 -5.25
C SER A 549 -20.58 7.61 -3.95
N PRO A 550 -21.04 6.89 -2.92
CA PRO A 550 -20.18 6.42 -1.84
C PRO A 550 -19.02 5.58 -2.39
N THR A 551 -18.05 5.24 -1.54
CA THR A 551 -16.94 4.35 -1.93
C THR A 551 -17.47 3.05 -2.53
N VAL A 552 -17.15 2.81 -3.80
CA VAL A 552 -17.49 1.56 -4.51
C VAL A 552 -16.87 0.39 -3.78
N VAL A 553 -17.70 -0.60 -3.49
CA VAL A 553 -17.35 -1.80 -2.72
C VAL A 553 -17.25 -3.02 -3.63
N THR A 554 -16.83 -4.15 -3.07
CA THR A 554 -16.61 -5.40 -3.82
C THR A 554 -17.87 -6.25 -4.01
N MET A 555 -19.02 -5.75 -3.53
CA MET A 555 -20.32 -6.43 -3.56
C MET A 555 -21.32 -5.62 -4.38
N PRO A 556 -21.83 -6.19 -5.50
CA PRO A 556 -22.74 -5.46 -6.39
C PRO A 556 -24.05 -5.07 -5.70
N ASP A 557 -24.55 -5.94 -4.81
CA ASP A 557 -25.86 -5.77 -4.19
C ASP A 557 -25.86 -4.73 -3.06
N ASP A 558 -24.71 -4.16 -2.68
CA ASP A 558 -24.65 -3.08 -1.70
C ASP A 558 -25.15 -1.77 -2.29
N PHE A 559 -25.11 -1.61 -3.61
CA PHE A 559 -25.62 -0.45 -4.31
C PHE A 559 -26.88 -0.76 -5.09
N ILE A 560 -27.87 0.11 -4.92
CA ILE A 560 -29.12 0.11 -5.68
C ILE A 560 -29.09 1.28 -6.66
N HIS A 561 -29.29 0.99 -7.93
CA HIS A 561 -29.35 2.00 -8.99
C HIS A 561 -30.43 3.04 -8.68
N TYR A 562 -30.13 4.32 -8.96
CA TYR A 562 -30.97 5.47 -8.56
C TYR A 562 -32.37 5.52 -9.21
N SER A 563 -32.57 4.86 -10.36
CA SER A 563 -33.83 4.89 -11.14
C SER A 563 -34.46 3.50 -11.32
N SER A 564 -33.70 2.52 -11.78
CA SER A 564 -34.18 1.16 -12.06
C SER A 564 -34.23 0.24 -10.85
N TYR A 565 -33.77 0.71 -9.68
CA TYR A 565 -33.81 0.01 -8.39
C TYR A 565 -33.28 -1.44 -8.45
N ARG A 566 -32.23 -1.67 -9.21
CA ARG A 566 -31.52 -2.94 -9.34
C ARG A 566 -30.10 -2.84 -8.81
N ALA A 567 -29.43 -3.99 -8.68
CA ALA A 567 -28.00 -4.03 -8.43
C ALA A 567 -27.22 -3.47 -9.64
N MET A 568 -26.06 -2.91 -9.35
CA MET A 568 -25.19 -2.31 -10.38
C MET A 568 -24.50 -3.38 -11.23
N THR A 569 -24.23 -3.07 -12.48
CA THR A 569 -23.34 -3.87 -13.33
C THR A 569 -21.87 -3.57 -13.03
N VAL A 570 -20.97 -4.45 -13.47
CA VAL A 570 -19.50 -4.21 -13.37
C VAL A 570 -19.13 -2.93 -14.14
N ARG A 571 -19.71 -2.71 -15.34
CA ARG A 571 -19.44 -1.52 -16.16
C ARG A 571 -19.87 -0.22 -15.48
N GLU A 572 -21.05 -0.20 -14.89
CA GLU A 572 -21.51 0.96 -14.13
C GLU A 572 -20.59 1.26 -12.95
N MET A 573 -20.21 0.25 -12.18
CA MET A 573 -19.25 0.41 -11.07
C MET A 573 -17.86 0.84 -11.57
N ALA A 574 -17.42 0.35 -12.72
CA ALA A 574 -16.17 0.74 -13.35
C ALA A 574 -16.17 2.23 -13.74
N ARG A 575 -17.28 2.73 -14.32
CA ARG A 575 -17.42 4.16 -14.60
C ARG A 575 -17.48 5.02 -13.34
N LEU A 576 -18.12 4.53 -12.27
CA LEU A 576 -18.07 5.20 -10.95
C LEU A 576 -16.65 5.24 -10.37
N GLN A 577 -15.79 4.32 -10.75
CA GLN A 577 -14.35 4.31 -10.44
C GLN A 577 -13.52 5.10 -11.48
N SER A 578 -14.14 5.67 -12.50
CA SER A 578 -13.49 6.37 -13.62
C SER A 578 -12.66 5.51 -14.58
N PHE A 579 -12.88 4.21 -14.65
CA PHE A 579 -12.41 3.42 -15.81
C PHE A 579 -13.22 3.79 -17.04
N ASP A 580 -12.57 3.88 -18.18
CA ASP A 580 -13.29 4.04 -19.46
C ASP A 580 -13.82 2.70 -20.01
N ASP A 581 -14.67 2.77 -21.03
CA ASP A 581 -15.39 1.59 -21.52
C ASP A 581 -14.51 0.62 -22.30
N SER A 582 -13.37 1.08 -22.78
CA SER A 582 -12.38 0.23 -23.44
C SER A 582 -11.62 -0.68 -22.46
N PHE A 583 -11.69 -0.43 -21.15
CA PHE A 583 -11.05 -1.24 -20.13
C PHE A 583 -11.91 -2.46 -19.79
N VAL A 584 -11.43 -3.68 -20.04
CA VAL A 584 -12.17 -4.95 -19.89
C VAL A 584 -11.67 -5.73 -18.69
N PHE A 585 -12.52 -5.90 -17.68
CA PHE A 585 -12.20 -6.72 -16.50
C PHE A 585 -12.36 -8.20 -16.83
N GLN A 586 -11.35 -8.99 -16.51
CA GLN A 586 -11.28 -10.41 -16.78
C GLN A 586 -11.79 -11.27 -15.61
N GLY A 587 -11.98 -12.57 -15.85
CA GLY A 587 -12.45 -13.50 -14.85
C GLY A 587 -13.97 -13.55 -14.69
N LYS A 588 -14.44 -14.26 -13.67
CA LYS A 588 -15.87 -14.39 -13.37
C LYS A 588 -16.46 -13.07 -12.92
N ARG A 589 -17.66 -12.74 -13.35
CA ARG A 589 -18.37 -11.53 -12.93
C ARG A 589 -18.56 -11.46 -11.41
N GLN A 590 -19.02 -12.56 -10.82
CA GLN A 590 -19.37 -12.67 -9.40
C GLN A 590 -19.05 -14.06 -8.86
N THR A 591 -18.64 -14.12 -7.60
CA THR A 591 -18.42 -15.38 -6.88
C THR A 591 -19.22 -15.37 -5.59
N GLY A 592 -19.90 -16.50 -5.27
CA GLY A 592 -20.71 -16.65 -4.06
C GLY A 592 -20.09 -17.63 -3.05
N GLY A 593 -20.54 -17.54 -1.78
CA GLY A 593 -20.17 -18.46 -0.70
C GLY A 593 -18.67 -18.43 -0.33
N ASP A 594 -18.14 -19.60 0.07
CA ASP A 594 -16.75 -19.74 0.55
C ASP A 594 -15.68 -19.51 -0.54
N LYS A 595 -16.06 -19.66 -1.81
CA LYS A 595 -15.16 -19.39 -2.94
C LYS A 595 -14.71 -17.93 -3.04
N ARG A 596 -15.38 -17.00 -2.37
CA ARG A 596 -14.96 -15.58 -2.30
C ARG A 596 -13.57 -15.35 -1.72
N LYS A 597 -13.09 -16.29 -0.91
CA LYS A 597 -11.77 -16.20 -0.27
C LYS A 597 -10.63 -16.54 -1.24
N SER A 598 -10.94 -17.36 -2.26
CA SER A 598 -9.95 -17.88 -3.22
C SER A 598 -10.08 -17.31 -4.63
N GLU A 599 -11.28 -16.84 -5.01
CA GLU A 599 -11.54 -16.27 -6.33
C GLU A 599 -11.76 -14.75 -6.22
N ILE A 600 -11.08 -13.97 -7.05
CA ILE A 600 -11.28 -12.53 -7.15
C ILE A 600 -12.13 -12.24 -8.41
N PRO A 601 -13.45 -12.00 -8.25
CA PRO A 601 -14.32 -11.69 -9.37
C PRO A 601 -14.19 -10.24 -9.84
N GLN A 602 -14.76 -9.93 -11.02
CA GLN A 602 -14.72 -8.60 -11.63
C GLN A 602 -15.19 -7.48 -10.67
N TYR A 603 -16.25 -7.71 -9.89
CA TYR A 603 -16.70 -6.73 -8.88
C TYR A 603 -15.64 -6.43 -7.83
N THR A 604 -14.87 -7.41 -7.43
CA THR A 604 -13.77 -7.22 -6.48
C THR A 604 -12.60 -6.47 -7.13
N LEU A 605 -12.29 -6.78 -8.38
CA LEU A 605 -11.28 -6.06 -9.15
C LEU A 605 -11.62 -4.57 -9.24
N VAL A 606 -12.86 -4.23 -9.58
CA VAL A 606 -13.33 -2.83 -9.65
C VAL A 606 -13.33 -2.18 -8.26
N GLY A 607 -13.91 -2.84 -7.24
CA GLY A 607 -14.09 -2.26 -5.91
C GLY A 607 -12.76 -1.97 -5.18
N ASN A 608 -11.74 -2.80 -5.41
CA ASN A 608 -10.42 -2.62 -4.81
C ASN A 608 -9.56 -1.60 -5.56
N ALA A 609 -9.87 -1.30 -6.81
CA ALA A 609 -9.06 -0.42 -7.63
C ALA A 609 -8.95 1.01 -7.06
N VAL A 610 -7.81 1.63 -7.25
CA VAL A 610 -7.63 3.07 -7.11
C VAL A 610 -8.21 3.75 -8.35
N PRO A 611 -9.02 4.82 -8.21
CA PRO A 611 -9.62 5.45 -9.39
C PRO A 611 -8.58 6.00 -10.38
N PRO A 612 -8.64 5.65 -11.67
CA PRO A 612 -7.68 6.10 -12.67
C PRO A 612 -7.49 7.62 -12.75
N LEU A 613 -8.57 8.42 -12.67
CA LEU A 613 -8.44 9.88 -12.72
C LEU A 613 -7.69 10.46 -11.50
N MET A 614 -7.88 9.88 -10.31
CA MET A 614 -7.11 10.28 -9.13
C MET A 614 -5.64 9.88 -9.28
N SER A 615 -5.37 8.68 -9.77
CA SER A 615 -4.01 8.19 -10.05
C SER A 615 -3.32 9.02 -11.14
N ARG A 616 -4.08 9.46 -12.17
CA ARG A 616 -3.57 10.38 -13.20
C ARG A 616 -3.09 11.70 -12.61
N ALA A 617 -3.84 12.28 -11.68
CA ALA A 617 -3.43 13.51 -11.02
C ALA A 617 -2.10 13.34 -10.25
N ILE A 618 -1.93 12.21 -9.56
CA ILE A 618 -0.66 11.85 -8.89
C ILE A 618 0.46 11.71 -9.94
N GLY A 619 0.20 10.96 -11.01
CA GLY A 619 1.16 10.74 -12.09
C GLY A 619 1.59 12.05 -12.78
N ASN A 620 0.65 12.95 -13.07
CA ASN A 620 0.95 14.25 -13.66
C ASN A 620 1.83 15.10 -12.74
N GLU A 621 1.56 15.11 -11.43
CA GLU A 621 2.36 15.90 -10.50
C GLU A 621 3.79 15.36 -10.38
N ILE A 622 3.98 14.04 -10.41
CA ILE A 622 5.32 13.43 -10.51
C ILE A 622 6.02 13.84 -11.81
N LEU A 623 5.34 13.77 -12.96
CA LEU A 623 5.95 14.11 -14.26
C LEU A 623 6.36 15.58 -14.36
N LYS A 624 5.69 16.51 -13.65
CA LYS A 624 6.07 17.93 -13.59
C LYS A 624 7.36 18.16 -12.79
N ASN A 625 7.62 17.31 -11.80
CA ASN A 625 8.69 17.50 -10.83
C ASN A 625 9.90 16.57 -11.04
N ILE A 626 9.80 15.55 -11.90
CA ILE A 626 10.87 14.57 -12.13
C ILE A 626 12.02 15.16 -12.96
N LYS A 627 13.25 14.98 -12.47
CA LYS A 627 14.49 15.46 -13.11
C LYS A 627 15.19 14.38 -13.94
#